data_60e7ab0f81d759b310272bcf28ef057e
#
_entry.id   60e7ab0f81d759b310272bcf28ef057e
#
_cell.length_a   1.000
_cell.length_b   1.000
_cell.length_c   1.000
_cell.angle_alpha   90.00
_cell.angle_beta   90.00
_cell.angle_gamma   90.00
#
_symmetry.space_group_name_H-M   'P 1'
#
loop_
_entity.id
_entity.type
_entity.pdbx_description
1 polymer ?
#
loop_
_entity_poly.entity_id
_entity_poly.type
_entity_poly.pdbx_seq_one_letter_code
_entity_poly.pdbx_strand_id
1 'polypeptide(L)'
;MKYTVRFSPFAKQDKKYIKTYLSKFYLETPRRFTASLKEHIENLKNNPYIYPEYPENTDYRCMFVNNYIVFYKVNDTEKQIDIYRILRATWDLPKYV
;
A
#
# COMPACT_ATOMS: atom_id res chain seq x y z
N MET A 1 -10.92 1.72 -18.24
CA MET A 1 -11.18 2.86 -17.34
C MET A 1 -10.29 2.74 -16.11
N LYS A 2 -9.59 3.81 -15.75
CA LYS A 2 -8.72 3.81 -14.59
C LYS A 2 -9.51 4.01 -13.30
N TYR A 3 -9.09 3.29 -12.26
CA TYR A 3 -9.60 3.53 -10.91
C TYR A 3 -8.88 4.72 -10.28
N THR A 4 -9.53 5.40 -9.35
CA THR A 4 -8.89 6.41 -8.52
C THR A 4 -8.38 5.76 -7.23
N VAL A 5 -7.34 6.35 -6.63
CA VAL A 5 -6.74 5.82 -5.40
C VAL A 5 -6.90 6.83 -4.27
N ARG A 6 -7.36 6.33 -3.13
CA ARG A 6 -7.49 7.12 -1.90
C ARG A 6 -6.71 6.42 -0.78
N PHE A 7 -5.96 7.20 -0.02
CA PHE A 7 -5.26 6.72 1.17
C PHE A 7 -6.11 6.99 2.40
N SER A 8 -6.28 5.98 3.25
CA SER A 8 -6.89 6.17 4.57
C SER A 8 -6.00 7.05 5.45
N PRO A 9 -6.54 7.65 6.53
CA PRO A 9 -5.69 8.36 7.49
C PRO A 9 -4.57 7.50 8.06
N PHE A 10 -4.84 6.22 8.29
CA PHE A 10 -3.82 5.27 8.79
C PHE A 10 -2.71 5.06 7.75
N ALA A 11 -3.09 4.91 6.48
CA ALA A 11 -2.11 4.72 5.42
C ALA A 11 -1.24 5.96 5.21
N LYS A 12 -1.83 7.15 5.35
CA LYS A 12 -1.09 8.40 5.27
C LYS A 12 -0.04 8.50 6.38
N GLN A 13 -0.42 8.12 7.61
CA GLN A 13 0.51 8.08 8.74
C GLN A 13 1.60 7.04 8.53
N ASP A 14 1.23 5.85 8.05
CA ASP A 14 2.18 4.79 7.75
C ASP A 14 3.23 5.27 6.75
N LYS A 15 2.79 5.90 5.66
CA LYS A 15 3.67 6.43 4.63
C LYS A 15 4.65 7.45 5.20
N LYS A 16 4.16 8.36 6.03
CA LYS A 16 4.99 9.38 6.68
C LYS A 16 6.01 8.73 7.61
N TYR A 17 5.58 7.78 8.42
CA TYR A 17 6.44 7.05 9.35
C TYR A 17 7.55 6.32 8.61
N ILE A 18 7.20 5.62 7.53
CA ILE A 18 8.17 4.86 6.72
C ILE A 18 9.21 5.80 6.13
N LYS A 19 8.80 6.92 5.56
CA LYS A 19 9.73 7.89 4.98
C LYS A 19 10.68 8.46 6.02
N THR A 20 10.17 8.77 7.21
CA THR A 20 10.98 9.26 8.32
C THR A 20 11.99 8.19 8.78
N TYR A 21 11.52 6.96 8.92
CA TYR A 21 12.38 5.84 9.32
C TYR A 21 13.51 5.61 8.31
N LEU A 22 13.17 5.56 7.02
CA LEU A 22 14.14 5.29 5.97
C LEU A 22 15.16 6.43 5.83
N SER A 23 14.77 7.66 6.11
CA SER A 23 15.67 8.81 6.02
C SER A 23 16.84 8.74 7.00
N LYS A 24 16.74 7.87 8.03
CA LYS A 24 17.83 7.67 9.01
C LYS A 24 18.98 6.87 8.43
N PHE A 25 18.80 6.19 7.31
CA PHE A 25 19.82 5.34 6.71
C PHE A 25 20.52 6.02 5.54
N TYR A 26 19.79 6.35 4.49
CA TYR A 26 20.35 6.99 3.29
C TYR A 26 19.38 8.04 2.76
N LEU A 27 19.92 9.11 2.21
CA LEU A 27 19.11 10.21 1.66
C LEU A 27 18.18 9.75 0.55
N GLU A 28 18.60 8.79 -0.27
CA GLU A 28 17.83 8.34 -1.41
C GLU A 28 16.81 7.24 -1.11
N THR A 29 16.94 6.56 0.04
CA THR A 29 16.06 5.44 0.38
C THR A 29 14.58 5.85 0.47
N PRO A 30 14.23 7.00 1.09
CA PRO A 30 12.83 7.45 1.08
C PRO A 30 12.31 7.75 -0.32
N ARG A 31 13.16 8.31 -1.18
CA ARG A 31 12.80 8.61 -2.56
C ARG A 31 12.54 7.34 -3.36
N ARG A 32 13.38 6.32 -3.16
CA ARG A 32 13.19 5.01 -3.81
C ARG A 32 11.90 4.36 -3.40
N PHE A 33 11.59 4.40 -2.11
CA PHE A 33 10.33 3.86 -1.60
C PHE A 33 9.13 4.60 -2.21
N THR A 34 9.19 5.93 -2.22
CA THR A 34 8.10 6.75 -2.78
C THR A 34 7.91 6.46 -4.27
N ALA A 35 9.00 6.36 -5.03
CA ALA A 35 8.94 6.07 -6.47
C ALA A 35 8.37 4.67 -6.73
N SER A 36 8.81 3.67 -5.96
CA SER A 36 8.33 2.31 -6.08
C SER A 36 6.85 2.21 -5.73
N LEU A 37 6.43 2.86 -4.66
CA LEU A 37 5.02 2.90 -4.26
C LEU A 37 4.17 3.54 -5.35
N LYS A 38 4.61 4.66 -5.90
CA LYS A 38 3.89 5.36 -6.95
C LYS A 38 3.72 4.49 -8.20
N GLU A 39 4.78 3.79 -8.59
CA GLU A 39 4.74 2.88 -9.74
C GLU A 39 3.72 1.75 -9.52
N HIS A 40 3.75 1.13 -8.35
CA HIS A 40 2.81 0.07 -8.01
C HIS A 40 1.37 0.57 -7.99
N ILE A 41 1.15 1.78 -7.49
CA ILE A 41 -0.17 2.40 -7.47
C ILE A 41 -0.68 2.66 -8.89
N GLU A 42 0.19 3.12 -9.80
CA GLU A 42 -0.20 3.31 -11.20
C GLU A 42 -0.63 1.99 -11.84
N ASN A 43 0.07 0.90 -11.53
CA ASN A 43 -0.32 -0.42 -12.00
C ASN A 43 -1.68 -0.85 -11.44
N LEU A 44 -1.94 -0.55 -10.16
CA LEU A 44 -3.23 -0.83 -9.54
C LEU A 44 -4.38 -0.12 -10.24
N LYS A 45 -4.18 1.14 -10.62
CA LYS A 45 -5.22 1.93 -11.29
C LYS A 45 -5.68 1.28 -12.58
N ASN A 46 -4.79 0.58 -13.26
CA ASN A 46 -5.10 -0.11 -14.52
C ASN A 46 -5.64 -1.50 -14.30
N ASN A 47 -5.24 -2.17 -13.21
CA ASN A 47 -5.66 -3.53 -12.92
C ASN A 47 -5.70 -3.77 -11.41
N PRO A 48 -6.80 -3.37 -10.72
CA PRO A 48 -6.86 -3.45 -9.26
C PRO A 48 -6.91 -4.88 -8.71
N TYR A 49 -7.16 -5.88 -9.54
CA TYR A 49 -7.27 -7.28 -9.12
C TYR A 49 -6.01 -8.09 -9.40
N ILE A 50 -4.91 -7.43 -9.80
CA ILE A 50 -3.66 -8.12 -10.13
C ILE A 50 -2.99 -8.77 -8.91
N TYR A 51 -3.21 -8.22 -7.71
CA TYR A 51 -2.61 -8.74 -6.49
C TYR A 51 -3.60 -9.61 -5.72
N PRO A 52 -3.11 -10.61 -4.95
CA PRO A 52 -3.98 -11.58 -4.29
C PRO A 52 -4.74 -10.99 -3.10
N GLU A 53 -5.81 -11.68 -2.72
CA GLU A 53 -6.50 -11.39 -1.48
C GLU A 53 -5.61 -11.75 -0.29
N TYR A 54 -5.76 -11.01 0.81
CA TYR A 54 -5.06 -11.31 2.06
C TYR A 54 -5.76 -12.49 2.74
N PRO A 55 -5.08 -13.64 2.96
CA PRO A 55 -5.76 -14.84 3.48
C PRO A 55 -6.38 -14.64 4.86
N GLU A 56 -5.77 -13.82 5.71
CA GLU A 56 -6.25 -13.59 7.08
C GLU A 56 -7.49 -12.69 7.12
N ASN A 57 -7.71 -11.91 6.06
CA ASN A 57 -8.87 -11.04 5.94
C ASN A 57 -9.11 -10.75 4.46
N THR A 58 -9.97 -11.56 3.85
CA THR A 58 -10.19 -11.54 2.41
C THR A 58 -10.94 -10.30 1.90
N ASP A 59 -11.37 -9.41 2.80
CA ASP A 59 -11.88 -8.10 2.40
C ASP A 59 -10.80 -7.23 1.81
N TYR A 60 -9.53 -7.55 2.10
CA TYR A 60 -8.38 -6.80 1.62
C TYR A 60 -7.55 -7.59 0.64
N ARG A 61 -6.89 -6.87 -0.26
CA ARG A 61 -5.84 -7.42 -1.11
C ARG A 61 -4.50 -6.89 -0.62
N CYS A 62 -3.44 -7.61 -0.91
CA CYS A 62 -2.10 -7.23 -0.45
C CYS A 62 -1.13 -7.11 -1.62
N MET A 63 -0.43 -5.98 -1.66
CA MET A 63 0.55 -5.64 -2.68
C MET A 63 1.90 -5.42 -2.01
N PHE A 64 2.91 -6.17 -2.44
CA PHE A 64 4.26 -6.00 -1.90
C PHE A 64 4.97 -4.84 -2.60
N VAL A 65 5.50 -3.92 -1.80
CA VAL A 65 6.32 -2.80 -2.27
C VAL A 65 7.60 -2.80 -1.43
N ASN A 66 8.70 -3.27 -2.00
CA ASN A 66 9.95 -3.47 -1.28
C ASN A 66 9.72 -4.40 -0.08
N ASN A 67 10.05 -3.97 1.13
CA ASN A 67 9.86 -4.77 2.35
C ASN A 67 8.53 -4.46 3.05
N TYR A 68 7.61 -3.81 2.35
CA TYR A 68 6.33 -3.39 2.89
C TYR A 68 5.19 -4.07 2.17
N ILE A 69 4.06 -4.19 2.85
CA ILE A 69 2.83 -4.70 2.26
C ILE A 69 1.80 -3.59 2.31
N VAL A 70 1.18 -3.31 1.17
CA VAL A 70 0.09 -2.34 1.05
C VAL A 70 -1.22 -3.13 1.05
N PHE A 71 -2.06 -2.88 2.04
CA PHE A 71 -3.39 -3.49 2.13
C PHE A 71 -4.41 -2.54 1.55
N TYR A 72 -5.22 -3.04 0.62
CA TYR A 72 -6.19 -2.20 -0.08
C TYR A 72 -7.49 -2.96 -0.35
N LYS A 73 -8.55 -2.20 -0.58
CA LYS A 73 -9.85 -2.70 -1.02
C LYS A 73 -10.19 -2.08 -2.37
N VAL A 74 -10.92 -2.84 -3.19
CA VAL A 74 -11.42 -2.33 -4.48
C VAL A 74 -12.91 -2.07 -4.35
N ASN A 75 -13.33 -0.85 -4.65
CA ASN A 75 -14.73 -0.46 -4.72
C ASN A 75 -15.10 -0.29 -6.18
N ASP A 76 -15.72 -1.32 -6.77
CA ASP A 76 -16.08 -1.31 -8.19
C ASP A 76 -17.19 -0.32 -8.52
N THR A 77 -18.10 -0.10 -7.60
CA THR A 77 -19.22 0.83 -7.79
C THR A 77 -18.69 2.25 -7.99
N GLU A 78 -17.74 2.65 -7.15
CA GLU A 78 -17.15 3.99 -7.20
C GLU A 78 -15.91 4.06 -8.09
N LYS A 79 -15.46 2.92 -8.62
CA LYS A 79 -14.20 2.84 -9.37
C LYS A 79 -13.04 3.41 -8.57
N GLN A 80 -12.94 2.99 -7.31
CA GLN A 80 -12.00 3.52 -6.34
C GLN A 80 -11.23 2.41 -5.65
N ILE A 81 -9.96 2.67 -5.39
CA ILE A 81 -9.09 1.77 -4.61
C ILE A 81 -8.80 2.50 -3.30
N ASP A 82 -9.18 1.87 -2.18
CA ASP A 82 -8.95 2.42 -0.85
C ASP A 82 -7.74 1.73 -0.22
N ILE A 83 -6.64 2.46 -0.09
CA ILE A 83 -5.43 1.96 0.58
C ILE A 83 -5.62 2.14 2.07
N TYR A 84 -5.66 1.02 2.80
CA TYR A 84 -5.96 0.99 4.22
C TYR A 84 -4.73 1.13 5.10
N ARG A 85 -3.72 0.28 4.89
CA ARG A 85 -2.48 0.28 5.68
C ARG A 85 -1.28 -0.02 4.81
N ILE A 86 -0.12 0.50 5.23
CA ILE A 86 1.19 0.15 4.66
C ILE A 86 2.06 -0.31 5.83
N LEU A 87 2.35 -1.61 5.88
CA LEU A 87 3.01 -2.23 7.04
C LEU A 87 4.26 -2.98 6.60
N ARG A 88 5.21 -3.16 7.52
CA ARG A 88 6.38 -3.99 7.24
C ARG A 88 5.96 -5.44 7.14
N ALA A 89 6.51 -6.16 6.15
CA ALA A 89 6.18 -7.56 5.92
C ALA A 89 6.55 -8.47 7.10
N THR A 90 7.49 -8.05 7.94
CA THR A 90 7.95 -8.81 9.10
C THR A 90 7.14 -8.57 10.37
N TRP A 91 6.18 -7.62 10.35
CA TRP A 91 5.34 -7.35 11.51
C TRP A 91 4.25 -8.40 11.65
N ASP A 92 3.64 -8.48 12.84
CA ASP A 92 2.49 -9.33 13.11
C ASP A 92 1.26 -8.72 12.45
N LEU A 93 1.08 -9.03 11.18
CA LEU A 93 0.07 -8.41 10.32
C LEU A 93 -1.37 -8.59 10.80
N PRO A 94 -1.79 -9.79 11.30
CA PRO A 94 -3.16 -9.96 11.78
C PRO A 94 -3.56 -9.01 12.91
N LYS A 95 -2.58 -8.44 13.60
CA LYS A 95 -2.80 -7.45 14.65
C LYS A 95 -3.36 -6.13 14.08
N TYR A 96 -3.07 -5.83 12.82
CA TYR A 96 -3.38 -4.55 12.19
C TYR A 96 -4.48 -4.63 11.14
N VAL A 97 -4.63 -5.79 10.53
CA VAL A 97 -5.59 -5.96 9.41
C VAL A 97 -6.48 -7.24 9.62
#